data_41c963534045f9c71e1801eba263668a
#
_entry.id   41c963534045f9c71e1801eba263668a
#
_cell.length_a   1.000
_cell.length_b   1.000
_cell.length_c   1.000
_cell.angle_alpha   90.00
_cell.angle_beta   90.00
_cell.angle_gamma   90.00
#
_symmetry.space_group_name_H-M   'P 1'
#
loop_
_entity.id
_entity.type
_entity.pdbx_description
1 polymer ?
#
loop_
_entity_poly.entity_id
_entity_poly.type
_entity_poly.pdbx_seq_one_letter_code
_entity_poly.pdbx_strand_id
1 'polypeptide(L)'
;VNVIKELFKLNYDGERSKVKPAPGNKNLITDIPGIQVGHAEDNKIGTGVTVITGDKPFSAAVDVRGGGPGTRETDMLSLENSIGRADAIVLSGGSAFGLDACSEVQDLLRQDNKGYKVGKAIVPLVPGAVIFDLNINDKPHINAIWKLSPWRKLANKAYKSANTDFLLGSFGAGC
;
A
#
# COMPACT_ATOMS: atom_id res chain seq x y z
N VAL A 1 22.19 -26.31 8.42
CA VAL A 1 21.18 -26.60 7.35
C VAL A 1 19.99 -27.35 7.91
N ASN A 2 20.14 -28.16 8.98
CA ASN A 2 19.03 -28.92 9.57
C ASN A 2 18.09 -28.08 10.48
N VAL A 3 18.57 -27.01 11.08
CA VAL A 3 17.77 -26.15 11.99
C VAL A 3 16.64 -25.41 11.24
N ILE A 4 16.87 -25.01 9.99
CA ILE A 4 15.87 -24.31 9.18
C ILE A 4 14.73 -25.26 8.76
N LYS A 5 15.02 -26.53 8.51
CA LYS A 5 14.00 -27.55 8.15
C LYS A 5 13.05 -27.85 9.32
N GLU A 6 13.55 -27.84 10.54
CA GLU A 6 12.74 -28.05 11.75
C GLU A 6 11.84 -26.86 12.07
N LEU A 7 12.34 -25.61 11.89
CA LEU A 7 11.60 -24.39 12.17
C LEU A 7 10.37 -24.18 11.27
N PHE A 8 10.41 -24.70 10.05
CA PHE A 8 9.32 -24.46 9.12
C PHE A 8 8.47 -25.70 8.82
N LYS A 9 8.88 -26.92 9.24
CA LYS A 9 8.22 -28.18 8.84
C LYS A 9 7.73 -28.14 7.39
N LEU A 10 8.53 -27.53 6.53
CA LEU A 10 8.29 -27.53 5.12
C LEU A 10 8.61 -28.93 4.63
N ASN A 11 7.59 -29.74 4.40
CA ASN A 11 7.71 -30.93 3.60
C ASN A 11 8.10 -30.50 2.19
N TYR A 12 9.39 -30.34 1.97
CA TYR A 12 9.95 -30.06 0.65
C TYR A 12 10.13 -31.39 -0.09
N ASP A 13 9.01 -32.07 -0.33
CA ASP A 13 9.01 -33.35 -1.05
C ASP A 13 8.95 -33.16 -2.57
N GLY A 14 9.23 -31.93 -3.06
CA GLY A 14 9.16 -31.64 -4.49
C GLY A 14 7.77 -31.69 -5.10
N GLU A 15 6.78 -32.15 -4.38
CA GLU A 15 5.38 -32.06 -4.77
C GLU A 15 4.85 -30.66 -4.40
N ARG A 16 4.55 -29.86 -5.41
CA ARG A 16 3.71 -28.65 -5.22
C ARG A 16 2.46 -29.09 -4.49
N SER A 17 2.14 -28.43 -3.37
CA SER A 17 0.94 -28.75 -2.61
C SER A 17 -0.23 -28.91 -3.59
N LYS A 18 -0.95 -30.02 -3.51
CA LYS A 18 -2.13 -30.29 -4.35
C LYS A 18 -3.32 -29.37 -3.98
N VAL A 19 -3.11 -28.42 -3.07
CA VAL A 19 -4.10 -27.42 -2.72
C VAL A 19 -4.29 -26.49 -3.92
N LYS A 20 -5.35 -26.68 -4.65
CA LYS A 20 -5.76 -25.74 -5.68
C LYS A 20 -6.18 -24.45 -4.98
N PRO A 21 -5.60 -23.31 -5.32
CA PRO A 21 -6.05 -22.03 -4.78
C PRO A 21 -7.52 -21.83 -5.17
N ALA A 22 -8.36 -21.51 -4.20
CA ALA A 22 -9.73 -21.14 -4.42
C ALA A 22 -9.95 -19.69 -4.02
N PRO A 23 -10.75 -18.92 -4.77
CA PRO A 23 -11.07 -17.55 -4.39
C PRO A 23 -11.87 -17.55 -3.09
N GLY A 24 -11.73 -16.47 -2.31
CA GLY A 24 -12.63 -16.20 -1.20
C GLY A 24 -14.02 -15.76 -1.69
N ASN A 25 -14.91 -15.44 -0.77
CA ASN A 25 -16.31 -15.13 -1.08
C ASN A 25 -16.50 -13.94 -2.02
N LYS A 26 -15.65 -12.91 -1.89
CA LYS A 26 -15.66 -11.70 -2.73
C LYS A 26 -14.66 -11.78 -3.87
N ASN A 27 -13.71 -12.72 -3.78
CA ASN A 27 -12.51 -12.78 -4.63
C ASN A 27 -11.72 -11.46 -4.61
N LEU A 28 -11.64 -10.83 -3.45
CA LEU A 28 -10.94 -9.58 -3.17
C LEU A 28 -9.91 -9.79 -2.05
N ILE A 29 -8.90 -8.92 -1.98
CA ILE A 29 -7.93 -8.93 -0.87
C ILE A 29 -8.61 -8.76 0.50
N THR A 30 -9.78 -8.14 0.52
CA THR A 30 -10.60 -7.94 1.72
C THR A 30 -11.35 -9.21 2.18
N ASP A 31 -11.21 -10.33 1.50
CA ASP A 31 -11.55 -11.64 2.05
C ASP A 31 -10.65 -12.03 3.23
N ILE A 32 -9.49 -11.36 3.36
CA ILE A 32 -8.63 -11.45 4.55
C ILE A 32 -9.26 -10.60 5.65
N PRO A 33 -9.67 -11.20 6.78
CA PRO A 33 -10.33 -10.47 7.87
C PRO A 33 -9.49 -9.30 8.39
N GLY A 34 -10.11 -8.13 8.52
CA GLY A 34 -9.49 -6.92 9.03
C GLY A 34 -8.78 -6.08 7.98
N ILE A 35 -8.64 -6.52 6.73
CA ILE A 35 -8.10 -5.72 5.62
C ILE A 35 -9.21 -4.89 4.98
N GLN A 36 -8.91 -3.63 4.73
CA GLN A 36 -9.78 -2.66 4.07
C GLN A 36 -9.02 -1.94 2.96
N VAL A 37 -9.72 -1.54 1.91
CA VAL A 37 -9.15 -0.81 0.78
C VAL A 37 -10.00 0.42 0.50
N GLY A 38 -9.35 1.56 0.27
CA GLY A 38 -10.02 2.77 -0.16
C GLY A 38 -9.33 3.39 -1.37
N HIS A 39 -10.13 4.01 -2.23
CA HIS A 39 -9.69 4.68 -3.45
C HIS A 39 -10.10 6.13 -3.44
N ALA A 40 -9.28 6.97 -4.04
CA ALA A 40 -9.66 8.31 -4.43
C ALA A 40 -8.87 8.71 -5.67
N GLU A 41 -9.56 9.27 -6.63
CA GLU A 41 -9.00 9.75 -7.90
C GLU A 41 -9.41 11.19 -8.19
N ASP A 42 -8.65 11.84 -9.06
CA ASP A 42 -8.97 13.11 -9.68
C ASP A 42 -8.86 12.95 -11.21
N ASN A 43 -10.01 12.71 -11.83
CA ASN A 43 -10.12 12.50 -13.28
C ASN A 43 -9.74 13.74 -14.11
N LYS A 44 -9.70 14.93 -13.51
CA LYS A 44 -9.30 16.16 -14.22
C LYS A 44 -7.79 16.17 -14.48
N ILE A 45 -7.02 15.70 -13.51
CA ILE A 45 -5.56 15.61 -13.62
C ILE A 45 -5.08 14.19 -13.92
N GLY A 46 -5.97 13.19 -13.94
CA GLY A 46 -5.69 11.80 -14.29
C GLY A 46 -4.72 11.14 -13.34
N THR A 47 -4.99 11.22 -12.05
CA THR A 47 -4.18 10.59 -11.00
C THR A 47 -5.06 10.11 -9.85
N GLY A 48 -4.53 9.23 -9.02
CA GLY A 48 -5.28 8.73 -7.87
C GLY A 48 -4.40 8.08 -6.82
N VAL A 49 -5.03 7.69 -5.73
CA VAL A 49 -4.40 7.04 -4.58
C VAL A 49 -5.26 5.87 -4.13
N THR A 50 -4.61 4.75 -3.84
CA THR A 50 -5.19 3.58 -3.19
C THR A 50 -4.52 3.40 -1.83
N VAL A 51 -5.32 3.23 -0.80
CA VAL A 51 -4.84 2.93 0.55
C VAL A 51 -5.35 1.55 0.95
N ILE A 52 -4.42 0.66 1.30
CA ILE A 52 -4.71 -0.63 1.91
C ILE A 52 -4.38 -0.47 3.39
N THR A 53 -5.34 -0.68 4.27
CA THR A 53 -5.15 -0.55 5.73
C THR A 53 -5.79 -1.72 6.45
N GLY A 54 -5.54 -1.83 7.75
CA GLY A 54 -6.09 -2.91 8.56
C GLY A 54 -6.60 -2.42 9.92
N ASP A 55 -7.42 -3.26 10.56
CA ASP A 55 -7.81 -3.07 11.96
C ASP A 55 -6.59 -3.13 12.89
N LYS A 56 -5.59 -3.93 12.49
CA LYS A 56 -4.31 -4.15 13.16
C LYS A 56 -3.18 -4.12 12.14
N PRO A 57 -1.91 -3.90 12.56
CA PRO A 57 -0.77 -4.08 11.67
C PRO A 57 -0.78 -5.49 11.06
N PHE A 58 -0.51 -5.57 9.77
CA PHE A 58 -0.51 -6.82 9.01
C PHE A 58 0.87 -7.15 8.46
N SER A 59 1.16 -8.43 8.28
CA SER A 59 2.40 -8.88 7.66
C SER A 59 2.46 -8.39 6.22
N ALA A 60 3.60 -7.84 5.85
CA ALA A 60 3.85 -7.33 4.50
C ALA A 60 5.25 -7.73 4.04
N ALA A 61 5.38 -7.91 2.74
CA ALA A 61 6.65 -8.17 2.07
C ALA A 61 6.71 -7.37 0.78
N VAL A 62 7.90 -7.15 0.26
CA VAL A 62 8.14 -6.38 -0.95
C VAL A 62 9.16 -7.08 -1.84
N ASP A 63 8.98 -6.89 -3.14
CA ASP A 63 9.97 -7.24 -4.16
C ASP A 63 10.09 -6.03 -5.10
N VAL A 64 11.19 -5.29 -4.99
CA VAL A 64 11.44 -4.07 -5.78
C VAL A 64 12.31 -4.42 -6.96
N ARG A 65 11.78 -4.29 -8.17
CA ARG A 65 12.46 -4.58 -9.42
C ARG A 65 12.40 -3.43 -10.39
N GLY A 66 13.33 -3.44 -11.35
CA GLY A 66 13.42 -2.44 -12.41
C GLY A 66 14.41 -1.33 -12.13
N GLY A 67 14.66 -0.48 -13.12
CA GLY A 67 15.70 0.54 -13.11
C GLY A 67 15.31 1.87 -12.47
N GLY A 68 14.02 2.09 -12.17
CA GLY A 68 13.52 3.35 -11.62
C GLY A 68 12.40 3.13 -10.59
N PRO A 69 12.66 2.43 -9.48
CA PRO A 69 11.63 2.22 -8.48
C PRO A 69 11.24 3.54 -7.81
N GLY A 70 9.94 3.79 -7.73
CA GLY A 70 9.36 4.89 -6.97
C GLY A 70 8.73 4.33 -5.71
N THR A 71 9.50 4.22 -4.63
CA THR A 71 9.04 3.58 -3.39
C THR A 71 9.43 4.39 -2.16
N ARG A 72 8.73 4.17 -1.07
CA ARG A 72 9.02 4.73 0.24
C ARG A 72 9.00 3.63 1.29
N GLU A 73 10.06 3.58 2.10
CA GLU A 73 10.18 2.76 3.32
C GLU A 73 9.98 1.24 3.06
N THR A 74 10.25 0.79 1.83
CA THR A 74 10.12 -0.61 1.45
C THR A 74 11.20 -1.49 2.07
N ASP A 75 12.38 -0.94 2.39
CA ASP A 75 13.48 -1.70 2.98
C ASP A 75 13.11 -2.33 4.32
N MET A 76 12.20 -1.69 5.08
CA MET A 76 11.72 -2.27 6.34
C MET A 76 10.97 -3.60 6.18
N LEU A 77 10.51 -3.91 4.96
CA LEU A 77 9.79 -5.14 4.62
C LEU A 77 10.71 -6.24 4.10
N SER A 78 12.01 -5.98 3.99
CA SER A 78 12.99 -6.99 3.62
C SER A 78 13.06 -8.10 4.68
N LEU A 79 13.28 -9.34 4.24
CA LEU A 79 13.23 -10.51 5.11
C LEU A 79 14.31 -10.52 6.21
N GLU A 80 15.42 -9.82 5.98
CA GLU A 80 16.50 -9.61 6.95
C GLU A 80 16.19 -8.58 8.02
N ASN A 81 15.14 -7.79 7.84
CA ASN A 81 14.73 -6.76 8.78
C ASN A 81 13.70 -7.27 9.78
N SER A 82 13.73 -6.72 10.98
CA SER A 82 12.94 -7.23 12.12
C SER A 82 11.48 -6.79 12.13
N ILE A 83 11.08 -5.87 11.23
CA ILE A 83 9.75 -5.26 11.26
C ILE A 83 8.71 -6.12 10.53
N GLY A 84 8.87 -6.38 9.23
CA GLY A 84 8.05 -7.30 8.43
C GLY A 84 6.53 -7.07 8.47
N ARG A 85 6.08 -5.84 8.83
CA ARG A 85 4.67 -5.48 8.95
C ARG A 85 4.43 -4.03 8.57
N ALA A 86 3.19 -3.71 8.23
CA ALA A 86 2.75 -2.36 7.91
C ALA A 86 1.41 -2.05 8.61
N ASP A 87 1.17 -0.77 8.89
CA ASP A 87 -0.13 -0.27 9.37
C ASP A 87 -1.03 0.12 8.18
N ALA A 88 -0.42 0.54 7.08
CA ALA A 88 -1.05 0.70 5.78
C ALA A 88 -0.03 0.55 4.66
N ILE A 89 -0.50 0.28 3.44
CA ILE A 89 0.28 0.37 2.20
C ILE A 89 -0.41 1.40 1.30
N VAL A 90 0.38 2.28 0.70
CA VAL A 90 -0.12 3.31 -0.21
C VAL A 90 0.39 3.07 -1.61
N LEU A 91 -0.52 2.98 -2.58
CA LEU A 91 -0.23 3.04 -4.00
C LEU A 91 -0.70 4.40 -4.52
N SER A 92 0.12 5.09 -5.29
CA SER A 92 -0.20 6.45 -5.74
C SER A 92 0.23 6.70 -7.18
N GLY A 93 -0.51 7.51 -7.88
CA GLY A 93 0.02 8.21 -9.05
C GLY A 93 1.01 9.30 -8.65
N GLY A 94 1.44 10.11 -9.61
CA GLY A 94 2.26 11.29 -9.35
C GLY A 94 3.77 11.04 -9.30
N SER A 95 4.23 9.84 -9.65
CA SER A 95 5.65 9.51 -9.58
C SER A 95 6.22 9.83 -8.18
N ALA A 96 7.45 10.31 -8.08
CA ALA A 96 8.08 10.65 -6.79
C ALA A 96 7.25 11.62 -5.93
N PHE A 97 6.49 12.52 -6.55
CA PHE A 97 5.60 13.45 -5.81
C PHE A 97 4.45 12.72 -5.10
N GLY A 98 3.96 11.62 -5.69
CA GLY A 98 2.89 10.80 -5.10
C GLY A 98 3.28 10.11 -3.80
N LEU A 99 4.57 9.97 -3.49
CA LEU A 99 5.06 9.45 -2.21
C LEU A 99 4.60 10.31 -1.01
N ASP A 100 4.20 11.55 -1.26
CA ASP A 100 3.63 12.42 -0.23
C ASP A 100 2.27 11.92 0.31
N ALA A 101 1.57 11.07 -0.45
CA ALA A 101 0.37 10.37 -0.01
C ALA A 101 0.63 9.51 1.24
N CYS A 102 1.81 8.88 1.33
CA CYS A 102 2.19 8.08 2.49
C CYS A 102 2.27 8.93 3.76
N SER A 103 2.77 10.17 3.65
CA SER A 103 2.85 11.10 4.79
C SER A 103 1.47 11.46 5.34
N GLU A 104 0.50 11.66 4.46
CA GLU A 104 -0.88 11.92 4.90
C GLU A 104 -1.48 10.74 5.62
N VAL A 105 -1.33 9.52 5.08
CA VAL A 105 -1.86 8.30 5.72
C VAL A 105 -1.15 8.07 7.07
N GLN A 106 0.16 8.34 7.14
CA GLN A 106 0.93 8.24 8.38
C GLN A 106 0.40 9.22 9.45
N ASP A 107 0.10 10.46 9.06
CA ASP A 107 -0.48 11.46 9.97
C ASP A 107 -1.88 11.03 10.47
N LEU A 108 -2.72 10.50 9.58
CA LEU A 108 -4.08 10.04 9.93
C LEU A 108 -4.03 8.84 10.88
N LEU A 109 -3.21 7.84 10.60
CA LEU A 109 -3.02 6.69 11.49
C LEU A 109 -2.52 7.12 12.88
N ARG A 110 -1.58 8.07 12.94
CA ARG A 110 -1.09 8.63 14.20
C ARG A 110 -2.22 9.32 14.98
N GLN A 111 -3.09 10.07 14.30
CA GLN A 111 -4.28 10.68 14.93
C GLN A 111 -5.25 9.62 15.47
N ASP A 112 -5.37 8.50 14.79
CA ASP A 112 -6.16 7.33 15.22
C ASP A 112 -5.46 6.46 16.28
N ASN A 113 -4.29 6.89 16.80
CA ASN A 113 -3.45 6.15 17.75
C ASN A 113 -3.01 4.77 17.22
N LYS A 114 -2.90 4.60 15.91
CA LYS A 114 -2.40 3.40 15.23
C LYS A 114 -0.94 3.59 14.85
N GLY A 115 -0.10 2.56 15.07
CA GLY A 115 1.31 2.57 14.71
C GLY A 115 2.18 1.87 15.75
N TYR A 116 3.47 1.81 15.46
CA TYR A 116 4.48 1.23 16.33
C TYR A 116 4.79 2.16 17.49
N LYS A 117 4.67 1.66 18.73
CA LYS A 117 4.91 2.45 19.94
C LYS A 117 6.40 2.46 20.30
N VAL A 118 6.97 3.67 20.39
CA VAL A 118 8.35 3.90 20.86
C VAL A 118 8.29 4.90 22.01
N GLY A 119 8.35 4.40 23.23
CA GLY A 119 8.14 5.25 24.41
C GLY A 119 6.76 5.91 24.38
N LYS A 120 6.74 7.26 24.33
CA LYS A 120 5.50 8.04 24.22
C LYS A 120 5.07 8.32 22.76
N ALA A 121 5.91 8.01 21.79
CA ALA A 121 5.63 8.25 20.40
C ALA A 121 4.88 7.07 19.77
N ILE A 122 4.01 7.38 18.79
CA ILE A 122 3.36 6.41 17.93
C ILE A 122 3.84 6.70 16.51
N VAL A 123 4.47 5.72 15.88
CA VAL A 123 5.06 5.84 14.54
C VAL A 123 4.37 4.84 13.62
N PRO A 124 3.41 5.29 12.80
CA PRO A 124 2.77 4.41 11.82
C PRO A 124 3.75 4.01 10.72
N LEU A 125 3.71 2.75 10.34
CA LEU A 125 4.54 2.15 9.29
C LEU A 125 3.75 2.12 7.99
N VAL A 126 4.09 3.02 7.06
CA VAL A 126 3.33 3.26 5.83
C VAL A 126 4.24 3.21 4.60
N PRO A 127 4.65 2.00 4.18
CA PRO A 127 5.36 1.84 2.92
C PRO A 127 4.45 2.20 1.74
N GLY A 128 5.08 2.63 0.65
CA GLY A 128 4.34 2.97 -0.56
C GLY A 128 5.11 2.78 -1.83
N ALA A 129 4.37 2.73 -2.92
CA ALA A 129 4.88 2.68 -4.28
C ALA A 129 4.07 3.60 -5.20
N VAL A 130 4.72 4.09 -6.26
CA VAL A 130 4.10 5.02 -7.19
C VAL A 130 4.20 4.55 -8.63
N ILE A 131 3.26 5.03 -9.44
CA ILE A 131 3.31 4.94 -10.89
C ILE A 131 3.56 6.33 -11.50
N PHE A 132 4.06 6.37 -12.73
CA PHE A 132 4.26 7.60 -13.48
C PHE A 132 3.04 7.89 -14.35
N ASP A 133 2.24 8.87 -13.95
CA ASP A 133 1.03 9.33 -14.66
C ASP A 133 1.04 10.84 -14.98
N LEU A 134 2.21 11.48 -14.90
CA LEU A 134 2.34 12.94 -15.03
C LEU A 134 2.14 13.47 -16.46
N ASN A 135 2.26 12.62 -17.47
CA ASN A 135 2.17 12.97 -18.89
C ASN A 135 0.99 12.27 -19.59
N ILE A 136 -0.13 12.11 -18.91
CA ILE A 136 -1.33 11.53 -19.52
C ILE A 136 -1.90 12.54 -20.52
N ASN A 137 -2.19 12.07 -21.73
CA ASN A 137 -2.63 12.86 -22.89
C ASN A 137 -3.71 13.90 -22.56
N ASP A 138 -3.52 15.12 -23.08
CA ASP A 138 -4.47 16.24 -23.05
C ASP A 138 -4.88 16.74 -21.65
N LYS A 139 -4.24 16.26 -20.61
CA LYS A 139 -4.48 16.77 -19.26
C LYS A 139 -3.65 18.04 -19.03
N PRO A 140 -4.18 19.00 -18.28
CA PRO A 140 -3.44 20.21 -17.95
C PRO A 140 -2.10 19.84 -17.30
N HIS A 141 -1.03 20.50 -17.75
CA HIS A 141 0.31 20.21 -17.23
C HIS A 141 0.30 20.40 -15.70
N ILE A 142 0.72 19.39 -14.98
CA ILE A 142 0.60 19.34 -13.51
C ILE A 142 1.21 20.56 -12.82
N ASN A 143 2.30 21.11 -13.35
CA ASN A 143 2.94 22.32 -12.84
C ASN A 143 2.06 23.58 -12.93
N ALA A 144 1.03 23.60 -13.79
CA ALA A 144 0.13 24.73 -13.92
C ALA A 144 -1.01 24.70 -12.89
N ILE A 145 -1.30 23.52 -12.32
CA ILE A 145 -2.46 23.32 -11.42
C ILE A 145 -2.00 23.14 -9.98
N TRP A 146 -0.74 22.85 -9.77
CA TRP A 146 -0.23 22.38 -8.50
C TRP A 146 0.28 23.50 -7.60
N LYS A 147 -0.58 23.99 -6.73
CA LYS A 147 -0.19 24.83 -5.58
C LYS A 147 0.08 24.00 -4.32
N LEU A 148 -0.60 22.87 -4.17
CA LEU A 148 -0.49 21.93 -3.04
C LEU A 148 -0.54 20.51 -3.60
N SER A 149 0.20 19.59 -3.00
CA SER A 149 0.21 18.18 -3.39
C SER A 149 -1.21 17.60 -3.44
N PRO A 150 -1.73 17.25 -4.63
CA PRO A 150 -3.06 16.66 -4.74
C PRO A 150 -3.13 15.28 -4.08
N TRP A 151 -2.01 14.57 -4.04
CA TRP A 151 -1.94 13.21 -3.52
C TRP A 151 -2.19 13.12 -2.02
N ARG A 152 -1.82 14.12 -1.22
CA ARG A 152 -2.20 14.20 0.20
C ARG A 152 -3.73 14.24 0.36
N LYS A 153 -4.40 15.10 -0.40
CA LYS A 153 -5.86 15.21 -0.37
C LYS A 153 -6.55 13.92 -0.81
N LEU A 154 -6.03 13.27 -1.85
CA LEU A 154 -6.54 11.99 -2.33
C LEU A 154 -6.31 10.89 -1.31
N ALA A 155 -5.12 10.82 -0.70
CA ALA A 155 -4.81 9.88 0.36
C ALA A 155 -5.73 9.99 1.57
N ASN A 156 -6.05 11.23 1.98
CA ASN A 156 -7.02 11.48 3.05
C ASN A 156 -8.41 10.92 2.71
N LYS A 157 -8.88 11.15 1.48
CA LYS A 157 -10.16 10.62 1.02
C LYS A 157 -10.13 9.08 0.95
N ALA A 158 -9.08 8.51 0.35
CA ALA A 158 -8.92 7.07 0.21
C ALA A 158 -8.88 6.38 1.58
N TYR A 159 -8.10 6.90 2.54
CA TYR A 159 -8.04 6.35 3.90
C TYR A 159 -9.43 6.37 4.58
N LYS A 160 -10.14 7.48 4.50
CA LYS A 160 -11.46 7.64 5.13
C LYS A 160 -12.56 6.81 4.48
N SER A 161 -12.41 6.47 3.20
CA SER A 161 -13.37 5.63 2.46
C SER A 161 -13.02 4.15 2.49
N ALA A 162 -11.92 3.76 3.16
CA ALA A 162 -11.49 2.36 3.20
C ALA A 162 -12.57 1.47 3.82
N ASN A 163 -12.87 0.39 3.12
CA ASN A 163 -13.88 -0.58 3.54
C ASN A 163 -13.61 -1.96 2.90
N THR A 164 -14.46 -2.94 3.15
CA THR A 164 -14.30 -4.30 2.61
C THR A 164 -14.87 -4.48 1.20
N ASP A 165 -15.65 -3.52 0.71
CA ASP A 165 -16.22 -3.52 -0.63
C ASP A 165 -15.62 -2.36 -1.42
N PHE A 166 -14.75 -2.68 -2.37
CA PHE A 166 -14.08 -1.70 -3.20
C PHE A 166 -14.10 -2.12 -4.67
N LEU A 167 -13.98 -1.16 -5.56
CA LEU A 167 -14.02 -1.38 -7.00
C LEU A 167 -12.62 -1.78 -7.51
N LEU A 168 -12.59 -2.67 -8.50
CA LEU A 168 -11.38 -3.05 -9.25
C LEU A 168 -11.33 -2.32 -10.59
N GLY A 169 -10.14 -2.22 -11.17
CA GLY A 169 -9.91 -1.59 -12.47
C GLY A 169 -9.40 -0.16 -12.34
N SER A 170 -9.95 0.75 -13.12
CA SER A 170 -9.47 2.14 -13.22
C SER A 170 -9.97 3.02 -12.05
N PHE A 171 -9.63 2.64 -10.83
CA PHE A 171 -9.94 3.37 -9.61
C PHE A 171 -8.68 3.60 -8.77
N GLY A 172 -8.65 4.71 -8.04
CA GLY A 172 -7.52 5.06 -7.19
C GLY A 172 -6.22 5.24 -7.97
N ALA A 173 -5.14 4.57 -7.57
CA ALA A 173 -3.84 4.65 -8.23
C ALA A 173 -3.83 4.10 -9.67
N GLY A 174 -4.86 3.38 -10.07
CA GLY A 174 -4.99 2.81 -11.41
C GLY A 174 -5.89 3.59 -12.37
N CYS A 175 -6.34 4.80 -11.98
CA CYS A 175 -7.25 5.61 -12.81
C CYS A 175 -6.56 6.21 -14.05
#